data_522c3944418ceb072a9d34c8f9195005
#
_entry.id   522c3944418ceb072a9d34c8f9195005
#
_cell.length_a   1.000
_cell.length_b   1.000
_cell.length_c   1.000
_cell.angle_alpha   90.00
_cell.angle_beta   90.00
_cell.angle_gamma   90.00
#
_symmetry.space_group_name_H-M   'P 1'
#
loop_
_entity.id
_entity.type
_entity.pdbx_description
1 polymer ?
#
loop_
_entity_poly.entity_id
_entity_poly.type
_entity_poly.pdbx_seq_one_letter_code
_entity_poly.pdbx_strand_id
1 'polypeptide(L)'
;WGLILFRRNVVDRDQLRRLTADFRAAVGRADAPVLVDQEGGRVQRLGPPLWPKYPPARAFSRIAANDPFVGREMARLGARLMAADLLAVGITIDCAPVLDV
;
A
#
# COMPACT_ATOMS: atom_id res chain seq x y z
N TRP A 1 0.03 -1.44 19.92
CA TRP A 1 1.21 -1.65 19.08
C TRP A 1 1.15 -0.85 17.78
N GLY A 2 0.13 -1.03 16.94
CA GLY A 2 -0.05 -0.36 15.66
C GLY A 2 -1.50 -0.26 15.26
N LEU A 3 -1.78 0.42 14.14
CA LEU A 3 -3.11 0.58 13.54
C LEU A 3 -3.12 -0.13 12.19
N ILE A 4 -4.14 -0.95 11.90
CA ILE A 4 -4.40 -1.47 10.57
C ILE A 4 -5.63 -0.81 9.97
N LEU A 5 -5.51 -0.37 8.72
CA LEU A 5 -6.57 0.31 7.99
C LEU A 5 -7.22 -0.62 6.96
N PHE A 6 -8.54 -0.50 6.84
CA PHE A 6 -9.35 -1.20 5.84
C PHE A 6 -10.06 -0.21 4.93
N ARG A 7 -10.66 -0.70 3.85
CA ARG A 7 -11.39 0.15 2.88
C ARG A 7 -12.41 1.07 3.57
N ARG A 8 -13.10 0.60 4.59
CA ARG A 8 -14.10 1.40 5.34
C ARG A 8 -13.50 2.60 6.09
N ASN A 9 -12.19 2.62 6.31
CA ASN A 9 -11.50 3.72 6.99
C ASN A 9 -10.98 4.80 6.02
N VAL A 10 -11.15 4.60 4.70
CA VAL A 10 -10.59 5.45 3.66
C VAL A 10 -11.67 6.33 3.07
N VAL A 11 -11.58 7.63 3.28
CA VAL A 11 -12.45 8.65 2.68
C VAL A 11 -11.68 9.44 1.63
N ASP A 12 -10.62 10.14 2.04
CA ASP A 12 -9.74 10.91 1.16
C ASP A 12 -8.31 11.01 1.74
N ARG A 13 -7.42 11.67 1.00
CA ARG A 13 -6.01 11.81 1.39
C ARG A 13 -5.84 12.61 2.69
N ASP A 14 -6.59 13.68 2.85
CA ASP A 14 -6.46 14.56 4.02
C ASP A 14 -7.07 13.92 5.27
N GLN A 15 -8.17 13.20 5.12
CA GLN A 15 -8.75 12.41 6.20
C GLN A 15 -7.76 11.33 6.68
N LEU A 16 -7.10 10.60 5.78
CA LEU A 16 -6.11 9.60 6.17
C LEU A 16 -4.90 10.20 6.87
N ARG A 17 -4.39 11.34 6.39
CA ARG A 17 -3.29 12.05 7.07
C ARG A 17 -3.67 12.44 8.50
N ARG A 18 -4.86 12.98 8.69
CA ARG A 18 -5.35 13.31 10.03
C ARG A 18 -5.49 12.06 10.89
N LEU A 19 -6.14 11.01 10.39
CA LEU A 19 -6.35 9.76 11.13
C LEU A 19 -5.02 9.14 11.60
N THR A 20 -4.01 9.07 10.75
CA THR A 20 -2.70 8.50 11.09
C THR A 20 -1.93 9.38 12.08
N ALA A 21 -2.05 10.71 11.94
CA ALA A 21 -1.44 11.65 12.88
C ALA A 21 -2.12 11.59 14.25
N ASP A 22 -3.44 11.61 14.31
CA ASP A 22 -4.23 11.54 15.54
C ASP A 22 -3.98 10.21 16.28
N PHE A 23 -3.89 9.10 15.56
CA PHE A 23 -3.52 7.81 16.14
C PHE A 23 -2.15 7.89 16.82
N ARG A 24 -1.13 8.42 16.14
CA ARG A 24 0.22 8.55 16.71
C ARG A 24 0.26 9.48 17.93
N ALA A 25 -0.48 10.58 17.87
CA ALA A 25 -0.63 11.49 19.01
C ALA A 25 -1.31 10.79 20.19
N ALA A 26 -2.40 10.06 19.96
CA ALA A 26 -3.14 9.37 21.01
C ALA A 26 -2.32 8.27 21.72
N VAL A 27 -1.46 7.56 20.98
CA VAL A 27 -0.58 6.53 21.57
C VAL A 27 0.77 7.08 22.08
N GLY A 28 1.04 8.36 21.87
CA GLY A 28 2.27 9.02 22.31
C GLY A 28 3.55 8.53 21.60
N ARG A 29 3.40 8.01 20.36
CA ARG A 29 4.51 7.46 19.58
C ARG A 29 4.47 7.96 18.14
N ALA A 30 5.41 8.82 17.78
CA ALA A 30 5.51 9.36 16.43
C ALA A 30 5.84 8.28 15.37
N ASP A 31 6.49 7.19 15.76
CA ASP A 31 6.87 6.05 14.94
C ASP A 31 5.87 4.88 14.99
N ALA A 32 4.72 5.05 15.65
CA ALA A 32 3.73 3.99 15.75
C ALA A 32 3.33 3.50 14.35
N PRO A 33 3.43 2.18 14.08
CA PRO A 33 3.20 1.63 12.77
C PRO A 33 1.72 1.73 12.35
N VAL A 34 1.51 2.09 11.09
CA VAL A 34 0.19 2.06 10.44
C VAL A 34 0.27 1.14 9.25
N LEU A 35 -0.60 0.16 9.21
CA LEU A 35 -0.61 -0.95 8.26
C LEU A 35 -1.80 -0.88 7.31
N VAL A 36 -1.63 -1.46 6.13
CA VAL A 36 -2.71 -1.64 5.15
C VAL A 36 -2.42 -2.85 4.25
N ASP A 37 -3.49 -3.44 3.68
CA ASP A 37 -3.36 -4.43 2.60
C ASP A 37 -3.45 -3.69 1.26
N GLN A 38 -2.32 -3.43 0.63
CA GLN A 38 -2.24 -2.77 -0.68
C GLN A 38 -1.46 -3.65 -1.66
N GLU A 39 -2.07 -4.77 -2.07
CA GLU A 39 -1.44 -5.77 -2.93
C GLU A 39 -1.50 -5.42 -4.41
N GLY A 40 -2.41 -4.51 -4.77
CA GLY A 40 -2.86 -4.32 -6.15
C GLY A 40 -3.96 -5.32 -6.56
N GLY A 41 -4.49 -5.16 -7.78
CA GLY A 41 -5.57 -6.03 -8.25
C GLY A 41 -6.85 -5.90 -7.41
N ARG A 42 -7.32 -7.01 -6.83
CA ARG A 42 -8.55 -7.05 -6.03
C ARG A 42 -8.35 -6.55 -4.61
N VAL A 43 -7.18 -6.77 -4.03
CA VAL A 43 -6.84 -6.37 -2.66
C VAL A 43 -6.06 -5.06 -2.71
N GLN A 44 -6.80 -3.99 -2.72
CA GLN A 44 -6.28 -2.63 -2.76
C GLN A 44 -7.24 -1.73 -1.98
N ARG A 45 -6.79 -1.19 -0.83
CA ARG A 45 -7.65 -0.37 0.05
C ARG A 45 -7.69 1.08 -0.41
N LEU A 46 -6.56 1.62 -0.87
CA LEU A 46 -6.43 2.95 -1.46
C LEU A 46 -6.52 2.79 -2.99
N GLY A 47 -7.64 3.16 -3.57
CA GLY A 47 -7.94 2.96 -4.99
C GLY A 47 -8.66 4.13 -5.65
N PRO A 48 -9.06 3.95 -6.92
CA PRO A 48 -9.77 4.99 -7.66
C PRO A 48 -11.02 5.52 -6.94
N PRO A 49 -11.36 6.80 -7.16
CA PRO A 49 -10.71 7.75 -8.07
C PRO A 49 -9.48 8.48 -7.48
N LEU A 50 -9.20 8.34 -6.19
CA LEU A 50 -8.20 9.15 -5.48
C LEU A 50 -6.76 8.60 -5.61
N TRP A 51 -6.64 7.32 -5.85
CA TRP A 51 -5.37 6.63 -6.08
C TRP A 51 -5.43 5.78 -7.35
N PRO A 52 -4.28 5.53 -7.99
CA PRO A 52 -4.22 4.65 -9.15
C PRO A 52 -4.70 3.24 -8.83
N LYS A 53 -5.21 2.55 -9.84
CA LYS A 53 -5.40 1.11 -9.74
C LYS A 53 -4.09 0.41 -10.09
N TYR A 54 -3.50 -0.26 -9.10
CA TYR A 54 -2.27 -1.02 -9.27
C TYR A 54 -2.56 -2.42 -9.84
N PRO A 55 -1.69 -2.95 -10.70
CA PRO A 55 -1.84 -4.29 -11.23
C PRO A 55 -1.64 -5.34 -10.13
N PRO A 56 -2.25 -6.54 -10.25
CA PRO A 56 -2.00 -7.65 -9.34
C PRO A 56 -0.59 -8.22 -9.56
N ALA A 57 -0.02 -8.89 -8.55
CA ALA A 57 1.31 -9.51 -8.61
C ALA A 57 1.48 -10.43 -9.83
N ARG A 58 0.41 -11.15 -10.24
CA ARG A 58 0.40 -12.00 -11.45
C ARG A 58 0.74 -11.24 -12.74
N ALA A 59 0.48 -9.94 -12.83
CA ALA A 59 0.86 -9.17 -14.01
C ALA A 59 2.38 -9.10 -14.14
N PHE A 60 3.09 -8.91 -13.04
CA PHE A 60 4.56 -8.88 -13.03
C PHE A 60 5.17 -10.27 -13.30
N SER A 61 4.57 -11.33 -12.75
CA SER A 61 5.07 -12.70 -13.01
C SER A 61 4.91 -13.12 -14.48
N ARG A 62 3.85 -12.65 -15.16
CA ARG A 62 3.70 -12.88 -16.62
C ARG A 62 4.78 -12.17 -17.44
N ILE A 63 5.16 -10.96 -17.05
CA ILE A 63 6.28 -10.25 -17.69
C ILE A 63 7.59 -11.00 -17.41
N ALA A 64 7.80 -11.40 -16.17
CA ALA A 64 9.00 -12.14 -15.75
C ALA A 64 9.16 -13.50 -16.43
N ALA A 65 8.07 -14.13 -16.84
CA ALA A 65 8.10 -15.39 -17.59
C ALA A 65 8.73 -15.21 -18.99
N ASN A 66 8.56 -14.01 -19.59
CA ASN A 66 9.16 -13.69 -20.89
C ASN A 66 10.55 -13.04 -20.73
N ASP A 67 10.70 -12.14 -19.77
CA ASP A 67 11.94 -11.46 -19.44
C ASP A 67 12.05 -11.29 -17.91
N PRO A 68 12.85 -12.12 -17.24
CA PRO A 68 12.99 -12.07 -15.79
C PRO A 68 13.57 -10.76 -15.25
N PHE A 69 14.42 -10.07 -16.03
CA PHE A 69 14.98 -8.80 -15.63
C PHE A 69 13.91 -7.70 -15.66
N VAL A 70 13.21 -7.57 -16.79
CA VAL A 70 12.13 -6.59 -16.97
C VAL A 70 11.02 -6.85 -15.95
N GLY A 71 10.63 -8.11 -15.73
CA GLY A 71 9.61 -8.45 -14.75
C GLY A 71 9.95 -7.99 -13.33
N ARG A 72 11.20 -8.20 -12.88
CA ARG A 72 11.67 -7.72 -11.58
C ARG A 72 11.69 -6.20 -11.47
N GLU A 73 12.18 -5.50 -12.49
CA GLU A 73 12.20 -4.04 -12.48
C GLU A 73 10.79 -3.44 -12.47
N MET A 74 9.86 -4.01 -13.22
CA MET A 74 8.46 -3.56 -13.21
C MET A 74 7.79 -3.81 -11.84
N ALA A 75 8.04 -4.96 -11.20
CA ALA A 75 7.54 -5.22 -9.86
C ALA A 75 8.13 -4.23 -8.83
N ARG A 76 9.42 -3.95 -8.92
CA ARG A 76 10.13 -3.00 -8.07
C ARG A 76 9.57 -1.57 -8.23
N LEU A 77 9.33 -1.14 -9.47
CA LEU A 77 8.73 0.17 -9.75
C LEU A 77 7.30 0.25 -9.21
N GLY A 78 6.48 -0.78 -9.42
CA GLY A 78 5.12 -0.87 -8.88
C GLY A 78 5.10 -0.76 -7.35
N ALA A 79 5.97 -1.50 -6.67
CA ALA A 79 6.11 -1.44 -5.22
C ALA A 79 6.54 -0.04 -4.73
N ARG A 80 7.47 0.63 -5.43
CA ARG A 80 7.90 2.00 -5.10
C ARG A 80 6.77 3.01 -5.25
N LEU A 81 5.95 2.90 -6.28
CA LEU A 81 4.79 3.78 -6.48
C LEU A 81 3.76 3.59 -5.38
N MET A 82 3.42 2.34 -5.06
CA MET A 82 2.51 2.04 -3.93
C MET A 82 3.06 2.58 -2.62
N ALA A 83 4.33 2.33 -2.31
CA ALA A 83 4.96 2.82 -1.10
C ALA A 83 4.92 4.36 -1.00
N ALA A 84 5.13 5.08 -2.10
CA ALA A 84 5.05 6.53 -2.13
C ALA A 84 3.63 7.02 -1.80
N ASP A 85 2.60 6.39 -2.37
CA ASP A 85 1.20 6.71 -2.08
C ASP A 85 0.84 6.46 -0.60
N LEU A 86 1.31 5.34 -0.02
CA LEU A 86 1.07 4.98 1.36
C LEU A 86 1.76 5.94 2.34
N LEU A 87 3.03 6.23 2.10
CA LEU A 87 3.82 7.15 2.93
C LEU A 87 3.23 8.55 2.92
N ALA A 88 2.70 9.01 1.77
CA ALA A 88 2.09 10.32 1.63
C ALA A 88 0.86 10.54 2.54
N VAL A 89 0.26 9.47 3.07
CA VAL A 89 -0.87 9.51 4.01
C VAL A 89 -0.54 8.92 5.38
N GLY A 90 0.75 8.72 5.67
CA GLY A 90 1.22 8.28 6.98
C GLY A 90 1.13 6.77 7.24
N ILE A 91 0.87 5.96 6.23
CA ILE A 91 0.91 4.50 6.29
C ILE A 91 2.38 4.05 6.10
N THR A 92 2.89 3.21 7.00
CA THR A 92 4.31 2.86 7.06
C THR A 92 4.59 1.39 6.81
N ILE A 93 3.56 0.55 6.81
CA ILE A 93 3.69 -0.89 6.54
C ILE A 93 2.63 -1.30 5.53
N ASP A 94 3.07 -1.95 4.46
CA ASP A 94 2.20 -2.64 3.52
C ASP A 94 2.26 -4.15 3.80
N CYS A 95 1.10 -4.80 3.92
CA CYS A 95 0.99 -6.24 4.10
C CYS A 95 1.14 -6.96 2.75
N ALA A 96 2.27 -6.72 2.10
CA ALA A 96 2.64 -7.26 0.79
C ALA A 96 4.15 -7.59 0.77
N PRO A 97 4.62 -8.53 -0.07
CA PRO A 97 3.82 -9.39 -0.96
C PRO A 97 3.10 -10.51 -0.21
N VAL A 98 1.99 -10.97 -0.78
CA VAL A 98 1.26 -12.15 -0.30
C VAL A 98 1.89 -13.40 -0.92
N LEU A 99 2.21 -14.38 -0.08
CA LEU A 99 2.94 -15.60 -0.47
C LEU A 99 2.07 -16.86 -0.44
N ASP A 100 0.77 -16.71 -0.30
CA ASP A 100 -0.22 -17.79 -0.39
C ASP A 100 -0.47 -18.14 -1.87
N VAL A 101 0.12 -19.20 -2.32
CA VAL A 101 0.00 -19.74 -3.69
C VAL A 101 -0.82 -21.03 -3.70
#